data_b46f56bb8044d9bb8da141cb83c76d7f
#
_entry.id   b46f56bb8044d9bb8da141cb83c76d7f
#
_cell.length_a   1.000
_cell.length_b   1.000
_cell.length_c   1.000
_cell.angle_alpha   90.00
_cell.angle_beta   90.00
_cell.angle_gamma   90.00
#
_symmetry.space_group_name_H-M   'P 1'
#
loop_
_entity.id
_entity.type
_entity.pdbx_description
1 polymer ?
#
loop_
_entity_poly.entity_id
_entity_poly.type
_entity_poly.pdbx_seq_one_letter_code
_entity_poly.pdbx_strand_id
1 'polypeptide(L)'
;MTDHSRLENYPLSPLQQGMLFHALSVPSSGVDMEQIIITIRERVDFSAFERAWKRVLERHPVLRSKFVWEGLDEPLQIVEKAVSFTPRYLEYHNLSPSELDERVEDYLKKDRVSDFRMTEAPLMRLAVFRSDQPEVKCVWTFHHILLDGRSFPLVLEEVFNLYDALRAGKDLTLPNARPYRDYIEWLRARDLS
;
A
#
# COMPACT_ATOMS: atom_id res chain seq x y z
N MET A 1 -21.48 -8.14 17.21
CA MET A 1 -20.62 -7.13 17.85
C MET A 1 -19.20 -7.66 17.77
N THR A 2 -18.43 -7.21 16.79
CA THR A 2 -17.02 -7.56 16.64
C THR A 2 -16.24 -6.86 17.76
N ASP A 3 -15.56 -7.64 18.59
CA ASP A 3 -14.74 -7.17 19.70
C ASP A 3 -13.55 -6.34 19.16
N HIS A 4 -13.76 -5.02 19.00
CA HIS A 4 -12.72 -4.08 18.60
C HIS A 4 -11.71 -3.76 19.73
N SER A 5 -11.92 -4.29 20.95
CA SER A 5 -11.08 -4.03 22.13
C SER A 5 -9.65 -4.64 22.01
N ARG A 6 -9.37 -5.44 20.97
CA ARG A 6 -8.07 -6.08 20.73
C ARG A 6 -7.33 -5.56 19.50
N LEU A 7 -7.89 -4.63 18.74
CA LEU A 7 -7.21 -4.00 17.61
C LEU A 7 -6.51 -2.73 18.08
N GLU A 8 -5.30 -2.51 17.59
CA GLU A 8 -4.61 -1.25 17.80
C GLU A 8 -5.38 -0.15 17.07
N ASN A 9 -5.74 0.92 17.78
CA ASN A 9 -6.42 2.07 17.21
C ASN A 9 -5.88 3.36 17.82
N TYR A 10 -5.90 4.42 17.03
CA TYR A 10 -5.48 5.76 17.41
C TYR A 10 -6.10 6.81 16.50
N PRO A 11 -6.21 8.07 16.95
CA PRO A 11 -6.71 9.17 16.13
C PRO A 11 -5.87 9.44 14.90
N LEU A 12 -6.46 10.12 13.93
CA LEU A 12 -5.78 10.56 12.73
C LEU A 12 -4.92 11.80 13.01
N SER A 13 -3.82 11.95 12.24
CA SER A 13 -3.14 13.24 12.15
C SER A 13 -4.03 14.27 11.45
N PRO A 14 -3.79 15.60 11.63
CA PRO A 14 -4.55 16.63 10.91
C PRO A 14 -4.51 16.45 9.39
N LEU A 15 -3.38 16.03 8.84
CA LEU A 15 -3.24 15.75 7.40
C LEU A 15 -4.10 14.57 6.97
N GLN A 16 -4.10 13.48 7.74
CA GLN A 16 -4.96 12.31 7.46
C GLN A 16 -6.45 12.66 7.56
N GLN A 17 -6.84 13.54 8.49
CA GLN A 17 -8.23 14.02 8.59
C GLN A 17 -8.64 14.77 7.32
N GLY A 18 -7.76 15.65 6.80
CA GLY A 18 -8.00 16.35 5.54
C GLY A 18 -8.13 15.40 4.35
N MET A 19 -7.28 14.39 4.24
CA MET A 19 -7.35 13.38 3.19
C MET A 19 -8.62 12.51 3.30
N LEU A 20 -9.00 12.10 4.51
CA LEU A 20 -10.24 11.36 4.73
C LEU A 20 -11.46 12.19 4.33
N PHE A 21 -11.52 13.46 4.76
CA PHE A 21 -12.59 14.38 4.38
C PHE A 21 -12.68 14.53 2.85
N HIS A 22 -11.54 14.70 2.17
CA HIS A 22 -11.48 14.81 0.71
C HIS A 22 -11.99 13.53 0.03
N ALA A 23 -11.51 12.37 0.45
CA ALA A 23 -11.94 11.08 -0.11
C ALA A 23 -13.46 10.85 0.01
N LEU A 24 -14.07 11.32 1.12
CA LEU A 24 -15.51 11.21 1.34
C LEU A 24 -16.33 12.26 0.58
N SER A 25 -15.76 13.46 0.37
CA SER A 25 -16.47 14.59 -0.25
C SER A 25 -16.44 14.54 -1.77
N VAL A 26 -15.37 14.01 -2.37
CA VAL A 26 -15.16 13.98 -3.83
C VAL A 26 -14.75 12.58 -4.27
N PRO A 27 -15.66 11.60 -4.25
CA PRO A 27 -15.37 10.24 -4.70
C PRO A 27 -14.83 10.20 -6.14
N SER A 28 -13.97 9.23 -6.41
CA SER A 28 -13.35 8.98 -7.73
C SER A 28 -12.54 10.15 -8.30
N SER A 29 -12.12 11.08 -7.44
CA SER A 29 -11.25 12.21 -7.85
C SER A 29 -9.85 11.75 -8.28
N GLY A 30 -9.37 10.64 -7.73
CA GLY A 30 -8.02 10.12 -7.94
C GLY A 30 -6.90 11.02 -7.37
N VAL A 31 -7.23 12.08 -6.63
CA VAL A 31 -6.25 13.07 -6.13
C VAL A 31 -5.33 12.46 -5.09
N ASP A 32 -5.88 11.66 -4.17
CA ASP A 32 -5.12 11.01 -3.09
C ASP A 32 -4.66 9.58 -3.46
N MET A 33 -4.67 9.25 -4.77
CA MET A 33 -4.23 7.95 -5.28
C MET A 33 -2.80 8.05 -5.82
N GLU A 34 -1.88 7.42 -5.13
CA GLU A 34 -0.48 7.29 -5.55
C GLU A 34 -0.29 6.01 -6.37
N GLN A 35 0.41 6.14 -7.49
CA GLN A 35 0.68 5.04 -8.41
C GLN A 35 2.17 4.99 -8.74
N ILE A 36 2.83 3.92 -8.34
CA ILE A 36 4.25 3.69 -8.57
C ILE A 36 4.42 2.59 -9.61
N ILE A 37 5.07 2.93 -10.72
CA ILE A 37 5.43 1.96 -11.76
C ILE A 37 6.81 1.39 -11.42
N ILE A 38 6.87 0.06 -11.35
CA ILE A 38 8.10 -0.69 -11.05
C ILE A 38 8.40 -1.54 -12.28
N THR A 39 9.59 -1.40 -12.84
CA THR A 39 10.08 -2.22 -13.95
C THR A 39 11.18 -3.14 -13.46
N ILE A 40 10.95 -4.46 -13.51
CA ILE A 40 11.92 -5.50 -13.13
C ILE A 40 12.45 -6.11 -14.41
N ARG A 41 13.75 -5.91 -14.70
CA ARG A 41 14.41 -6.32 -15.95
C ARG A 41 15.07 -7.69 -15.86
N GLU A 42 14.62 -8.53 -14.95
CA GLU A 42 15.12 -9.88 -14.77
C GLU A 42 13.96 -10.87 -14.58
N ARG A 43 14.27 -12.15 -14.68
CA ARG A 43 13.28 -13.19 -14.42
C ARG A 43 12.82 -13.13 -12.96
N VAL A 44 11.53 -12.89 -12.75
CA VAL A 44 10.93 -12.74 -11.42
C VAL A 44 10.52 -14.10 -10.86
N ASP A 45 10.96 -14.38 -9.62
CA ASP A 45 10.38 -15.42 -8.78
C ASP A 45 9.14 -14.82 -8.08
N PHE A 46 7.96 -15.05 -8.66
CA PHE A 46 6.71 -14.49 -8.15
C PHE A 46 6.37 -14.98 -6.74
N SER A 47 6.74 -16.22 -6.39
CA SER A 47 6.53 -16.74 -5.04
C SER A 47 7.37 -15.99 -4.00
N ALA A 48 8.64 -15.71 -4.31
CA ALA A 48 9.49 -14.90 -3.45
C ALA A 48 8.99 -13.46 -3.37
N PHE A 49 8.52 -12.89 -4.50
CA PHE A 49 8.00 -11.52 -4.58
C PHE A 49 6.73 -11.34 -3.74
N GLU A 50 5.77 -12.25 -3.83
CA GLU A 50 4.56 -12.23 -2.99
C GLU A 50 4.89 -12.36 -1.50
N ARG A 51 5.82 -13.26 -1.14
CA ARG A 51 6.27 -13.42 0.24
C ARG A 51 6.97 -12.17 0.77
N ALA A 52 7.74 -11.49 -0.05
CA ALA A 52 8.38 -10.22 0.32
C ALA A 52 7.33 -9.15 0.65
N TRP A 53 6.35 -8.94 -0.21
CA TRP A 53 5.23 -8.03 0.05
C TRP A 53 4.45 -8.40 1.32
N LYS A 54 4.16 -9.68 1.51
CA LYS A 54 3.47 -10.14 2.72
C LYS A 54 4.26 -9.81 3.99
N ARG A 55 5.58 -10.07 4.01
CA ARG A 55 6.44 -9.72 5.14
C ARG A 55 6.46 -8.22 5.42
N VAL A 56 6.46 -7.39 4.40
CA VAL A 56 6.41 -5.92 4.54
C VAL A 56 5.06 -5.48 5.12
N LEU A 57 3.93 -6.05 4.67
CA LEU A 57 2.62 -5.76 5.25
C LEU A 57 2.53 -6.19 6.73
N GLU A 58 3.07 -7.36 7.06
CA GLU A 58 3.13 -7.84 8.46
C GLU A 58 3.96 -6.90 9.34
N ARG A 59 5.05 -6.38 8.79
CA ARG A 59 6.01 -5.52 9.48
C ARG A 59 5.48 -4.10 9.73
N HIS A 60 4.77 -3.52 8.77
CA HIS A 60 4.28 -2.12 8.82
C HIS A 60 2.79 -2.05 9.15
N PRO A 61 2.43 -1.73 10.42
CA PRO A 61 1.03 -1.61 10.83
C PRO A 61 0.22 -0.67 9.95
N VAL A 62 0.81 0.45 9.50
CA VAL A 62 0.15 1.45 8.65
C VAL A 62 -0.40 0.86 7.36
N LEU A 63 0.28 -0.14 6.76
CA LEU A 63 -0.19 -0.80 5.54
C LEU A 63 -1.41 -1.72 5.76
N ARG A 64 -1.72 -2.02 7.01
CA ARG A 64 -2.87 -2.83 7.42
C ARG A 64 -3.97 -1.99 8.07
N SER A 65 -3.92 -0.68 7.86
CA SER A 65 -4.85 0.26 8.47
C SER A 65 -6.09 0.51 7.62
N LYS A 66 -7.18 0.75 8.31
CA LYS A 66 -8.45 1.26 7.81
C LYS A 66 -8.91 2.43 8.67
N PHE A 67 -9.93 3.15 8.22
CA PHE A 67 -10.40 4.35 8.88
C PHE A 67 -11.89 4.24 9.20
N VAL A 68 -12.26 4.68 10.39
CA VAL A 68 -13.65 4.72 10.84
C VAL A 68 -13.95 6.09 11.43
N TRP A 69 -15.15 6.61 11.18
CA TRP A 69 -15.58 7.96 11.61
C TRP A 69 -17.05 8.02 12.02
N GLU A 70 -17.88 7.11 11.52
CA GLU A 70 -19.31 7.13 11.82
C GLU A 70 -19.59 6.82 13.28
N GLY A 71 -20.35 7.70 13.95
CA GLY A 71 -20.72 7.53 15.35
C GLY A 71 -19.60 7.75 16.36
N LEU A 72 -18.48 8.38 15.93
CA LEU A 72 -17.35 8.71 16.78
C LEU A 72 -17.20 10.23 16.90
N ASP A 73 -16.69 10.70 18.05
CA ASP A 73 -16.37 12.13 18.27
C ASP A 73 -15.20 12.58 17.41
N GLU A 74 -14.23 11.69 17.14
CA GLU A 74 -13.12 11.90 16.23
C GLU A 74 -12.85 10.63 15.38
N PRO A 75 -12.43 10.78 14.11
CA PRO A 75 -12.06 9.64 13.28
C PRO A 75 -10.88 8.85 13.85
N LEU A 76 -10.92 7.52 13.71
CA LEU A 76 -9.87 6.62 14.17
C LEU A 76 -9.25 5.83 13.00
N GLN A 77 -7.95 5.65 13.07
CA GLN A 77 -7.21 4.65 12.32
C GLN A 77 -7.22 3.35 13.13
N ILE A 78 -7.63 2.26 12.49
CA ILE A 78 -7.66 0.91 13.06
C ILE A 78 -6.68 0.04 12.32
N VAL A 79 -5.76 -0.60 13.05
CA VAL A 79 -4.79 -1.52 12.48
C VAL A 79 -5.34 -2.95 12.56
N GLU A 80 -5.52 -3.58 11.39
CA GLU A 80 -5.92 -4.98 11.33
C GLU A 80 -4.75 -5.90 11.70
N LYS A 81 -5.04 -7.03 12.36
CA LYS A 81 -4.01 -8.02 12.72
C LYS A 81 -3.39 -8.66 11.49
N ALA A 82 -4.20 -8.91 10.49
CA ALA A 82 -3.79 -9.47 9.20
C ALA A 82 -4.72 -8.94 8.11
N VAL A 83 -4.20 -8.81 6.91
CA VAL A 83 -4.95 -8.41 5.70
C VAL A 83 -4.70 -9.41 4.58
N SER A 84 -5.70 -9.60 3.74
CA SER A 84 -5.51 -10.34 2.50
C SER A 84 -4.87 -9.41 1.47
N PHE A 85 -3.73 -9.80 0.94
CA PHE A 85 -3.04 -9.07 -0.11
C PHE A 85 -2.49 -10.04 -1.14
N THR A 86 -3.06 -9.99 -2.33
CA THR A 86 -2.64 -10.83 -3.46
C THR A 86 -2.47 -9.94 -4.67
N PRO A 87 -1.30 -9.95 -5.33
CA PRO A 87 -1.09 -9.24 -6.58
C PRO A 87 -2.08 -9.70 -7.65
N ARG A 88 -2.59 -8.76 -8.43
CA ARG A 88 -3.39 -9.06 -9.61
C ARG A 88 -2.48 -9.29 -10.80
N TYR A 89 -2.43 -10.50 -11.32
CA TYR A 89 -1.66 -10.83 -12.50
C TYR A 89 -2.45 -10.55 -13.77
N LEU A 90 -1.83 -9.84 -14.70
CA LEU A 90 -2.36 -9.51 -16.02
C LEU A 90 -1.42 -10.10 -17.06
N GLU A 91 -1.89 -11.14 -17.74
CA GLU A 91 -1.11 -11.90 -18.72
C GLU A 91 -1.35 -11.35 -20.13
N TYR A 92 -0.28 -11.08 -20.85
CA TYR A 92 -0.31 -10.60 -22.24
C TYR A 92 0.65 -11.41 -23.09
N HIS A 93 0.21 -11.78 -24.28
CA HIS A 93 1.01 -12.53 -25.23
C HIS A 93 1.09 -11.77 -26.55
N ASN A 94 2.22 -11.96 -27.27
CA ASN A 94 2.46 -11.38 -28.58
C ASN A 94 2.36 -9.84 -28.62
N LEU A 95 2.68 -9.16 -27.49
CA LEU A 95 2.78 -7.71 -27.47
C LEU A 95 4.21 -7.25 -27.62
N SER A 96 4.42 -6.17 -28.38
CA SER A 96 5.65 -5.39 -28.36
C SER A 96 5.81 -4.66 -27.01
N PRO A 97 7.02 -4.22 -26.64
CA PRO A 97 7.21 -3.42 -25.44
C PRO A 97 6.35 -2.16 -25.38
N SER A 98 6.16 -1.47 -26.52
CA SER A 98 5.30 -0.27 -26.60
C SER A 98 3.83 -0.58 -26.38
N GLU A 99 3.32 -1.69 -26.92
CA GLU A 99 1.94 -2.11 -26.67
C GLU A 99 1.72 -2.50 -25.21
N LEU A 100 2.72 -3.12 -24.56
CA LEU A 100 2.64 -3.39 -23.12
C LEU A 100 2.60 -2.07 -22.33
N ASP A 101 3.39 -1.06 -22.71
CA ASP A 101 3.36 0.25 -22.09
C ASP A 101 1.98 0.92 -22.21
N GLU A 102 1.35 0.84 -23.37
CA GLU A 102 -0.03 1.33 -23.59
C GLU A 102 -1.02 0.62 -22.65
N ARG A 103 -0.88 -0.71 -22.45
CA ARG A 103 -1.73 -1.44 -21.49
C ARG A 103 -1.55 -0.98 -20.05
N VAL A 104 -0.30 -0.68 -19.66
CA VAL A 104 0.01 -0.13 -18.34
C VAL A 104 -0.61 1.26 -18.18
N GLU A 105 -0.49 2.14 -19.18
CA GLU A 105 -1.10 3.47 -19.15
C GLU A 105 -2.63 3.42 -19.07
N ASP A 106 -3.26 2.56 -19.84
CA ASP A 106 -4.71 2.35 -19.79
C ASP A 106 -5.17 1.82 -18.42
N TYR A 107 -4.36 0.95 -17.81
CA TYR A 107 -4.61 0.49 -16.46
C TYR A 107 -4.51 1.64 -15.46
N LEU A 108 -3.45 2.44 -15.51
CA LEU A 108 -3.24 3.58 -14.62
C LEU A 108 -4.43 4.54 -14.62
N LYS A 109 -4.95 4.88 -15.81
CA LYS A 109 -6.12 5.78 -15.95
C LYS A 109 -7.36 5.22 -15.25
N LYS A 110 -7.67 3.94 -15.48
CA LYS A 110 -8.83 3.24 -14.89
C LYS A 110 -8.67 3.03 -13.39
N ASP A 111 -7.47 2.67 -12.97
CA ASP A 111 -7.14 2.37 -11.60
C ASP A 111 -7.16 3.62 -10.72
N ARG A 112 -6.71 4.77 -11.24
CA ARG A 112 -6.69 6.05 -10.51
C ARG A 112 -8.07 6.49 -10.02
N VAL A 113 -9.12 6.22 -10.77
CA VAL A 113 -10.51 6.58 -10.43
C VAL A 113 -11.27 5.45 -9.70
N SER A 114 -10.57 4.35 -9.40
CA SER A 114 -11.12 3.22 -8.65
C SER A 114 -10.78 3.37 -7.17
N ASP A 115 -11.68 3.99 -6.43
CA ASP A 115 -11.49 4.31 -5.02
C ASP A 115 -11.21 3.09 -4.14
N PHE A 116 -10.51 3.33 -3.05
CA PHE A 116 -10.46 2.42 -1.91
C PHE A 116 -11.64 2.69 -0.98
N ARG A 117 -12.20 1.62 -0.43
CA ARG A 117 -13.13 1.74 0.70
C ARG A 117 -12.34 2.02 1.97
N MET A 118 -12.43 3.24 2.48
CA MET A 118 -11.65 3.68 3.64
C MET A 118 -11.84 2.81 4.89
N THR A 119 -12.96 2.09 4.96
CA THR A 119 -13.31 1.16 6.05
C THR A 119 -12.76 -0.26 5.88
N GLU A 120 -12.03 -0.55 4.81
CA GLU A 120 -11.51 -1.88 4.47
C GLU A 120 -10.00 -1.83 4.21
N ALA A 121 -9.20 -2.58 4.99
CA ALA A 121 -7.76 -2.71 4.76
C ALA A 121 -7.45 -3.92 3.83
N PRO A 122 -6.39 -3.84 3.04
CA PRO A 122 -5.44 -2.75 2.90
C PRO A 122 -5.89 -1.68 1.88
N LEU A 123 -5.56 -0.42 2.13
CA LEU A 123 -5.80 0.66 1.16
C LEU A 123 -4.67 0.74 0.13
N MET A 124 -4.32 -0.41 -0.42
CA MET A 124 -3.34 -0.55 -1.48
C MET A 124 -3.63 -1.80 -2.33
N ARG A 125 -3.15 -1.80 -3.57
CA ARG A 125 -3.23 -2.91 -4.49
C ARG A 125 -2.01 -2.96 -5.40
N LEU A 126 -1.69 -4.13 -5.92
CA LEU A 126 -0.55 -4.38 -6.79
C LEU A 126 -1.03 -5.11 -8.04
N ALA A 127 -0.79 -4.53 -9.20
CA ALA A 127 -0.98 -5.18 -10.49
C ALA A 127 0.39 -5.56 -11.07
N VAL A 128 0.48 -6.77 -11.63
CA VAL A 128 1.69 -7.33 -12.23
C VAL A 128 1.39 -7.67 -13.69
N PHE A 129 2.07 -6.96 -14.59
CA PHE A 129 1.94 -7.12 -16.03
C PHE A 129 3.01 -8.08 -16.52
N ARG A 130 2.60 -9.24 -16.98
CA ARG A 130 3.46 -10.28 -17.52
C ARG A 130 3.27 -10.39 -19.02
N SER A 131 4.35 -10.54 -19.74
CA SER A 131 4.34 -10.77 -21.17
C SER A 131 5.33 -11.88 -21.53
N ASP A 132 5.48 -12.16 -22.82
CA ASP A 132 6.49 -13.08 -23.33
C ASP A 132 7.93 -12.51 -23.22
N GLN A 133 8.05 -11.24 -22.82
CA GLN A 133 9.33 -10.59 -22.55
C GLN A 133 9.82 -10.92 -21.13
N PRO A 134 11.15 -10.93 -20.90
CA PRO A 134 11.70 -11.16 -19.56
C PRO A 134 11.39 -10.03 -18.59
N GLU A 135 11.08 -8.83 -19.09
CA GLU A 135 10.74 -7.66 -18.30
C GLU A 135 9.31 -7.80 -17.73
N VAL A 136 9.17 -7.51 -16.44
CA VAL A 136 7.88 -7.47 -15.74
C VAL A 136 7.63 -6.04 -15.27
N LYS A 137 6.44 -5.52 -15.55
CA LYS A 137 5.99 -4.23 -15.02
C LYS A 137 4.99 -4.45 -13.90
N CYS A 138 5.15 -3.69 -12.82
CA CYS A 138 4.21 -3.71 -11.71
C CYS A 138 3.69 -2.29 -11.49
N VAL A 139 2.42 -2.18 -11.12
CA VAL A 139 1.81 -0.93 -10.66
C VAL A 139 1.38 -1.15 -9.22
N TRP A 140 2.06 -0.47 -8.31
CA TRP A 140 1.65 -0.40 -6.91
C TRP A 140 0.85 0.87 -6.70
N THR A 141 -0.44 0.71 -6.38
CA THR A 141 -1.36 1.79 -6.10
C THR A 141 -1.72 1.78 -4.62
N PHE A 142 -1.67 2.93 -3.98
CA PHE A 142 -2.08 3.09 -2.58
C PHE A 142 -2.72 4.46 -2.35
N HIS A 143 -3.54 4.54 -1.30
CA HIS A 143 -4.08 5.82 -0.87
C HIS A 143 -3.02 6.61 -0.08
N HIS A 144 -2.83 7.88 -0.41
CA HIS A 144 -1.80 8.74 0.18
C HIS A 144 -1.95 8.93 1.70
N ILE A 145 -3.13 8.63 2.26
CA ILE A 145 -3.37 8.61 3.72
C ILE A 145 -2.49 7.60 4.48
N LEU A 146 -1.94 6.58 3.79
CA LEU A 146 -1.06 5.56 4.39
C LEU A 146 0.40 6.00 4.42
N LEU A 147 0.89 6.55 3.31
CA LEU A 147 2.33 6.80 3.08
C LEU A 147 2.52 8.14 2.38
N ASP A 148 3.56 8.84 2.77
CA ASP A 148 4.04 10.05 2.11
C ASP A 148 5.18 9.77 1.12
N GLY A 149 5.65 10.84 0.44
CA GLY A 149 6.73 10.76 -0.53
C GLY A 149 8.09 10.31 0.02
N ARG A 150 8.27 10.29 1.35
CA ARG A 150 9.50 9.79 2.01
C ARG A 150 9.34 8.35 2.47
N SER A 151 8.13 7.93 2.77
CA SER A 151 7.84 6.62 3.35
C SER A 151 7.73 5.52 2.30
N PHE A 152 7.12 5.78 1.12
CA PHE A 152 6.94 4.72 0.12
C PHE A 152 8.26 4.17 -0.46
N PRO A 153 9.34 4.98 -0.67
CA PRO A 153 10.61 4.43 -1.12
C PRO A 153 11.23 3.44 -0.12
N LEU A 154 11.07 3.70 1.19
CA LEU A 154 11.54 2.79 2.24
C LEU A 154 10.80 1.45 2.21
N VAL A 155 9.49 1.49 1.99
CA VAL A 155 8.67 0.28 1.81
C VAL A 155 9.16 -0.53 0.62
N LEU A 156 9.42 0.11 -0.53
CA LEU A 156 9.93 -0.56 -1.73
C LEU A 156 11.34 -1.13 -1.51
N GLU A 157 12.22 -0.40 -0.86
CA GLU A 157 13.56 -0.88 -0.51
C GLU A 157 13.48 -2.16 0.34
N GLU A 158 12.61 -2.19 1.35
CA GLU A 158 12.41 -3.37 2.16
C GLU A 158 11.82 -4.55 1.37
N VAL A 159 10.86 -4.28 0.46
CA VAL A 159 10.31 -5.31 -0.43
C VAL A 159 11.41 -5.96 -1.26
N PHE A 160 12.28 -5.17 -1.91
CA PHE A 160 13.32 -5.70 -2.77
C PHE A 160 14.42 -6.39 -1.97
N ASN A 161 14.83 -5.86 -0.82
CA ASN A 161 15.80 -6.52 0.07
C ASN A 161 15.30 -7.90 0.54
N LEU A 162 14.02 -7.99 0.92
CA LEU A 162 13.39 -9.24 1.30
C LEU A 162 13.23 -10.19 0.11
N TYR A 163 12.87 -9.68 -1.06
CA TYR A 163 12.76 -10.45 -2.30
C TYR A 163 14.09 -11.10 -2.65
N ASP A 164 15.18 -10.34 -2.67
CA ASP A 164 16.52 -10.85 -2.99
C ASP A 164 16.99 -11.91 -1.99
N ALA A 165 16.75 -11.68 -0.71
CA ALA A 165 17.07 -12.67 0.33
C ALA A 165 16.27 -13.97 0.14
N LEU A 166 14.95 -13.86 -0.06
CA LEU A 166 14.05 -15.00 -0.26
C LEU A 166 14.39 -15.79 -1.52
N ARG A 167 14.74 -15.10 -2.60
CA ARG A 167 15.17 -15.70 -3.86
C ARG A 167 16.49 -16.47 -3.71
N ALA A 168 17.39 -15.95 -2.86
CA ALA A 168 18.64 -16.59 -2.51
C ALA A 168 18.52 -17.71 -1.45
N GLY A 169 17.30 -18.03 -1.01
CA GLY A 169 17.06 -19.00 0.08
C GLY A 169 17.56 -18.55 1.44
N LYS A 170 17.76 -17.24 1.63
CA LYS A 170 18.23 -16.64 2.87
C LYS A 170 17.06 -16.07 3.66
N ASP A 171 17.19 -16.05 4.99
CA ASP A 171 16.29 -15.29 5.85
C ASP A 171 16.93 -13.94 6.19
N LEU A 172 16.21 -12.85 5.90
CA LEU A 172 16.62 -11.49 6.20
C LEU A 172 15.77 -10.96 7.34
N THR A 173 16.42 -10.59 8.44
CA THR A 173 15.76 -9.87 9.54
C THR A 173 16.06 -8.38 9.40
N LEU A 174 15.00 -7.59 9.25
CA LEU A 174 15.11 -6.13 9.22
C LEU A 174 15.01 -5.54 10.63
N PRO A 175 15.68 -4.41 10.92
CA PRO A 175 15.54 -3.71 12.21
C PRO A 175 14.09 -3.32 12.47
N ASN A 176 13.64 -3.32 13.73
CA ASN A 176 12.26 -2.97 14.07
C ASN A 176 11.84 -1.62 13.50
N ALA A 177 10.70 -1.59 12.79
CA ALA A 177 10.07 -0.36 12.36
C ALA A 177 9.41 0.34 13.57
N ARG A 178 9.51 1.66 13.64
CA ARG A 178 8.75 2.42 14.65
C ARG A 178 7.29 2.46 14.24
N PRO A 179 6.34 2.19 15.16
CA PRO A 179 4.92 2.33 14.88
C PRO A 179 4.56 3.78 14.54
N TYR A 180 3.66 3.98 13.58
CA TYR A 180 3.13 5.31 13.26
C TYR A 180 2.36 5.93 14.44
N ARG A 181 1.83 5.10 15.32
CA ARG A 181 1.20 5.50 16.58
C ARG A 181 2.11 6.40 17.42
N ASP A 182 3.41 6.08 17.54
CA ASP A 182 4.38 6.89 18.30
C ASP A 182 4.44 8.33 17.79
N TYR A 183 4.34 8.51 16.45
CA TYR A 183 4.28 9.83 15.85
C TYR A 183 2.96 10.55 16.20
N ILE A 184 1.83 9.86 16.19
CA ILE A 184 0.53 10.46 16.57
C ILE A 184 0.54 10.87 18.05
N GLU A 185 1.05 10.04 18.94
CA GLU A 185 1.18 10.36 20.36
C GLU A 185 2.11 11.58 20.58
N TRP A 186 3.24 11.62 19.88
CA TRP A 186 4.14 12.75 19.91
C TRP A 186 3.49 14.03 19.37
N LEU A 187 2.72 13.95 18.29
CA LEU A 187 2.03 15.08 17.69
C LEU A 187 0.98 15.66 18.64
N ARG A 188 0.20 14.81 19.30
CA ARG A 188 -0.83 15.20 20.28
C ARG A 188 -0.26 15.78 21.58
N ALA A 189 0.94 15.34 21.97
CA ALA A 189 1.63 15.90 23.13
C ALA A 189 2.16 17.32 22.88
N ARG A 190 2.23 17.78 21.64
CA ARG A 190 2.55 19.15 21.28
C ARG A 190 1.25 19.93 21.17
N ASP A 191 1.10 20.91 22.03
CA ASP A 191 0.04 21.90 21.92
C ASP A 191 0.28 22.68 20.59
N LEU A 192 -0.49 22.36 19.57
CA LEU A 192 -0.44 23.00 18.26
C LEU A 192 -1.46 24.18 18.20
N SER A 193 -1.77 24.77 19.35
CA SER A 193 -2.59 25.98 19.48
C SER A 193 -1.91 27.21 18.89
#